data_2732bd9a6b5d1c33480f0e40abe26491
#
_entry.id   2732bd9a6b5d1c33480f0e40abe26491
#
_cell.length_a   1.000
_cell.length_b   1.000
_cell.length_c   1.000
_cell.angle_alpha   90.00
_cell.angle_beta   90.00
_cell.angle_gamma   90.00
#
_symmetry.space_group_name_H-M   'P 1'
#
loop_
_entity.id
_entity.type
_entity.pdbx_description
1 polymer ?
#
loop_
_entity_poly.entity_id
_entity_poly.type
_entity_poly.pdbx_seq_one_letter_code
_entity_poly.pdbx_strand_id
1 'polypeptide(L)' 'MDDPYVLYLGPDTAGTLLEVLTAVDERGEEIAFHAMSMRRKYRRLLP' A
#
# COMPACT_ATOMS: atom_id res chain seq x y z
N MET A 1 -12.92 -14.94 -2.88
CA MET A 1 -12.45 -14.79 -1.88
C MET A 1 -11.43 -13.86 -1.86
N ASP A 2 -11.20 -13.48 -0.92
CA ASP A 2 -10.52 -12.39 -0.90
C ASP A 2 -9.32 -12.53 -0.13
N ASP A 3 -8.20 -12.35 -0.75
CA ASP A 3 -6.97 -12.31 -0.01
C ASP A 3 -6.96 -11.05 0.81
N PRO A 4 -6.39 -11.10 2.00
CA PRO A 4 -6.33 -9.91 2.84
C PRO A 4 -5.18 -9.02 2.38
N TYR A 5 -5.52 -8.06 1.55
CA TYR A 5 -4.56 -7.06 1.10
C TYR A 5 -4.73 -5.79 1.90
N VAL A 6 -3.62 -5.11 2.17
CA VAL A 6 -3.63 -3.82 2.84
C VAL A 6 -2.97 -2.80 1.92
N LEU A 7 -3.62 -1.67 1.77
CA LEU A 7 -3.09 -0.57 0.96
C LEU A 7 -2.60 0.52 1.90
N TYR A 8 -1.32 0.84 1.81
CA TYR A 8 -0.74 1.95 2.57
C TYR A 8 -0.50 3.11 1.62
N LEU A 9 -0.90 4.29 2.03
CA LEU A 9 -0.66 5.52 1.26
C LEU A 9 0.06 6.51 2.17
N GLY A 10 1.18 7.03 1.71
CA GLY A 10 1.91 7.99 2.52
C GLY A 10 3.18 8.45 1.84
N PRO A 11 3.82 9.47 2.39
CA PRO A 11 5.04 10.00 1.79
C PRO A 11 6.26 9.19 2.20
N ASP A 12 7.26 9.18 1.30
CA ASP A 12 8.57 8.69 1.66
C ASP A 12 9.35 9.84 2.31
N THR A 13 10.63 9.62 2.59
CA THR A 13 11.42 10.64 3.28
C THR A 13 11.66 11.88 2.43
N ALA A 14 11.48 11.78 1.12
CA ALA A 14 11.61 12.94 0.24
C ALA A 14 10.28 13.62 -0.01
N GLY A 15 9.19 13.14 0.61
CA GLY A 15 7.89 13.77 0.44
C GLY A 15 7.10 13.25 -0.75
N THR A 16 7.62 12.27 -1.47
CA THR A 16 6.89 11.68 -2.60
C THR A 16 5.84 10.71 -2.06
N LEU A 17 4.61 10.88 -2.50
CA LEU A 17 3.54 9.99 -2.06
C LEU A 17 3.69 8.63 -2.73
N LEU A 18 3.58 7.58 -1.94
CA LEU A 18 3.72 6.21 -2.41
C LEU A 18 2.47 5.42 -2.12
N GLU A 19 2.24 4.40 -2.93
CA GLU A 19 1.25 3.38 -2.64
C GLU A 19 1.99 2.06 -2.44
N VAL A 20 1.66 1.34 -1.38
CA VAL A 20 2.27 0.06 -1.08
C VAL A 20 1.16 -0.93 -0.78
N LEU A 21 1.19 -2.06 -1.45
CA LEU A 21 0.26 -3.14 -1.19
C LEU A 21 0.97 -4.27 -0.50
N THR A 22 0.35 -4.79 0.53
CA THR A 22 0.87 -5.95 1.23
C THR A 22 -0.20 -7.04 1.27
N ALA A 23 0.26 -8.24 1.52
CA ALA A 23 -0.62 -9.38 1.73
C ALA A 23 -0.17 -10.10 2.98
N VAL A 24 -1.08 -10.80 3.64
CA VAL A 24 -0.76 -11.56 4.83
C VAL A 24 -0.70 -13.03 4.46
N ASP A 25 0.40 -13.69 4.77
CA ASP A 25 0.57 -15.10 4.44
C ASP A 25 -0.10 -15.98 5.48
N GLU A 26 0.05 -17.29 5.32
CA GLU A 26 -0.62 -18.25 6.18
C GLU A 26 -0.15 -18.19 7.62
N ARG A 27 1.04 -17.66 7.84
CA ARG A 27 1.57 -17.53 9.19
C ARG A 27 1.21 -16.22 9.82
N GLY A 28 0.48 -15.37 9.11
CA GLY A 28 0.14 -14.06 9.62
C GLY A 28 1.19 -13.01 9.39
N GLU A 29 2.19 -13.31 8.55
CA GLU A 29 3.21 -12.31 8.25
C GLU A 29 2.78 -11.45 7.09
N GLU A 30 3.00 -10.16 7.22
CA GLU A 30 2.62 -9.21 6.19
C GLU A 30 3.80 -9.02 5.24
N ILE A 31 3.53 -9.19 3.95
CA ILE A 31 4.57 -9.13 2.93
C ILE A 31 4.20 -8.06 1.92
N ALA A 32 5.10 -7.11 1.69
CA ALA A 32 4.90 -6.09 0.67
C ALA A 32 5.26 -6.69 -0.70
N PHE A 33 4.34 -6.57 -1.66
CA PHE A 33 4.59 -7.12 -2.98
C PHE A 33 4.44 -6.07 -4.08
N HIS A 34 4.09 -4.85 -3.73
CA HIS A 34 3.90 -3.80 -4.71
C HIS A 34 4.18 -2.46 -4.04
N ALA A 35 5.02 -1.65 -4.64
CA ALA A 35 5.30 -0.31 -4.15
C ALA A 35 5.62 0.57 -5.35
N MET A 36 4.99 1.74 -5.41
CA MET A 36 5.24 2.68 -6.50
C MET A 36 4.73 4.06 -6.10
N SER A 37 5.05 5.06 -6.90
CA SER A 37 4.49 6.38 -6.70
C SER A 37 2.97 6.27 -6.72
N MET A 38 2.32 6.98 -5.80
CA MET A 38 0.88 6.85 -5.63
C MET A 38 0.15 7.30 -6.89
N ARG A 39 -0.74 6.45 -7.37
CA ARG A 39 -1.53 6.76 -8.55
C ARG A 39 -2.65 7.71 -8.18
N ARG A 40 -3.04 8.51 -9.16
CA ARG A 40 -4.03 9.56 -8.93
C ARG A 40 -5.35 9.02 -8.40
N LYS A 41 -5.71 7.79 -8.76
CA LYS A 41 -6.98 7.22 -8.35
C LYS A 41 -7.12 7.08 -6.83
N TYR A 42 -6.01 7.13 -6.10
CA TYR A 42 -6.08 7.01 -4.65
C TYR A 42 -6.12 8.34 -3.92
N ARG A 43 -6.04 9.46 -4.66
CA ARG A 43 -5.99 10.76 -4.04
C ARG A 43 -7.16 11.04 -3.14
N ARG A 44 -8.33 10.58 -3.52
CA ARG A 44 -9.55 10.83 -2.75
C ARG A 44 -9.55 10.14 -1.40
N LEU A 45 -8.64 9.17 -1.19
CA LEU A 45 -8.57 8.45 0.07
C LEU A 45 -7.72 9.19 1.09
N LEU A 46 -7.02 10.22 0.68
CA LEU A 46 -6.18 11.00 1.59
C LEU A 46 -7.02 12.07 2.28
N PRO A 47 -6.65 12.42 3.53
CA PRO A 47 -7.35 13.48 4.24
C PRO A 47 -7.10 14.87 3.63
#